data_a2c904dba5eb2e158efc739294b26d15
#
_entry.id   a2c904dba5eb2e158efc739294b26d15
#
_cell.length_a   1.000
_cell.length_b   1.000
_cell.length_c   1.000
_cell.angle_alpha   90.00
_cell.angle_beta   90.00
_cell.angle_gamma   90.00
#
_symmetry.space_group_name_H-M   'P 1'
#
loop_
_entity.id
_entity.type
_entity.pdbx_description
1 polymer ?
#
loop_
_entity_poly.entity_id
_entity_poly.type
_entity_poly.pdbx_seq_one_letter_code
_entity_poly.pdbx_strand_id
1 'polypeptide(L)'
;MTLPPSTPRATAASVAAPALPEPTERALPRYVQIAMRMADLIDSGAFKAGQRLPSVRDTATQEGVAISTTVQAFRWLEERGLVQARPKAGYFVAPRRRGLALPSVSKPPNRSLPVDRESRSGLILAQNPDGQGVSFGGAFPKDQTFFQDDRIRVALGRATRIHRRSLIEYDTSEGTLALRQAAARRALHLGCNLDADNIVITPSCTNAISLCLRAVTVPGDVVALESPTYFGFLDLLESLGLRALEIPTHPRTGLSLPALQLALDTQPVKALLAVPTLSNPLGAVMPLADKRALVVMLAQRGIPLIEDVIFND
;
A
#
# COMPACT_ATOMS: atom_id res chain seq x y z
N MET A 1 -15.45 53.28 13.06
CA MET A 1 -14.96 52.61 11.83
C MET A 1 -15.58 51.20 11.88
N THR A 2 -16.77 51.06 11.30
CA THR A 2 -17.61 49.88 11.37
C THR A 2 -17.27 48.93 10.23
N LEU A 3 -17.01 47.67 10.57
CA LEU A 3 -16.77 46.59 9.60
C LEU A 3 -18.03 46.23 8.84
N PRO A 4 -17.97 45.92 7.55
CA PRO A 4 -19.16 45.53 6.78
C PRO A 4 -19.58 44.10 7.10
N PRO A 5 -20.86 43.74 6.93
CA PRO A 5 -21.41 42.43 7.26
C PRO A 5 -20.95 41.36 6.28
N SER A 6 -20.61 40.19 6.82
CA SER A 6 -20.22 38.98 6.08
C SER A 6 -21.39 38.44 5.23
N THR A 7 -21.18 38.30 3.94
CA THR A 7 -22.08 37.61 3.00
C THR A 7 -22.19 36.12 3.32
N PRO A 8 -23.35 35.49 3.22
CA PRO A 8 -23.51 34.05 3.43
C PRO A 8 -22.88 33.25 2.29
N ARG A 9 -22.04 32.26 2.68
CA ARG A 9 -21.46 31.26 1.76
C ARG A 9 -22.58 30.47 1.10
N ALA A 10 -22.56 30.45 -0.23
CA ALA A 10 -23.45 29.64 -1.03
C ALA A 10 -23.24 28.14 -0.69
N THR A 11 -24.34 27.47 -0.43
CA THR A 11 -24.43 26.01 -0.29
C THR A 11 -23.98 25.36 -1.59
N ALA A 12 -22.90 24.55 -1.51
CA ALA A 12 -22.42 23.73 -2.63
C ALA A 12 -23.51 22.71 -2.99
N ALA A 13 -24.07 22.87 -4.19
CA ALA A 13 -24.94 21.86 -4.78
C ALA A 13 -24.13 20.56 -4.97
N SER A 14 -24.65 19.47 -4.42
CA SER A 14 -24.15 18.11 -4.64
C SER A 14 -24.28 17.78 -6.13
N VAL A 15 -23.19 17.88 -6.85
CA VAL A 15 -23.07 17.30 -8.20
C VAL A 15 -22.82 15.81 -8.03
N ALA A 16 -23.84 15.00 -8.28
CA ALA A 16 -23.68 13.56 -8.37
C ALA A 16 -22.62 13.25 -9.44
N ALA A 17 -21.52 12.64 -9.04
CA ALA A 17 -20.50 12.18 -9.96
C ALA A 17 -21.12 11.16 -10.94
N PRO A 18 -20.89 11.27 -12.25
CA PRO A 18 -21.34 10.27 -13.20
C PRO A 18 -20.72 8.92 -12.82
N ALA A 19 -21.56 7.88 -12.76
CA ALA A 19 -21.12 6.52 -12.56
C ALA A 19 -20.08 6.17 -13.65
N LEU A 20 -18.86 5.89 -13.23
CA LEU A 20 -17.85 5.36 -14.13
C LEU A 20 -18.38 4.04 -14.71
N PRO A 21 -18.28 3.81 -16.04
CA PRO A 21 -18.65 2.53 -16.62
C PRO A 21 -17.84 1.43 -15.94
N GLU A 22 -18.51 0.36 -15.55
CA GLU A 22 -17.82 -0.84 -15.05
C GLU A 22 -16.73 -1.22 -16.04
N PRO A 23 -15.52 -1.59 -15.59
CA PRO A 23 -14.49 -2.03 -16.50
C PRO A 23 -15.03 -3.26 -17.23
N THR A 24 -15.34 -3.12 -18.52
CA THR A 24 -15.56 -4.24 -19.41
C THR A 24 -14.40 -5.20 -19.21
N GLU A 25 -14.68 -6.45 -18.85
CA GLU A 25 -13.70 -7.53 -18.76
C GLU A 25 -12.91 -7.56 -20.08
N ARG A 26 -11.77 -6.87 -20.11
CA ARG A 26 -10.81 -7.07 -21.18
C ARG A 26 -10.36 -8.50 -21.04
N ALA A 27 -10.71 -9.34 -22.02
CA ALA A 27 -10.25 -10.71 -22.04
C ALA A 27 -8.74 -10.75 -21.78
N LEU A 28 -8.35 -11.48 -20.74
CA LEU A 28 -6.94 -11.59 -20.36
C LEU A 28 -6.09 -12.01 -21.56
N PRO A 29 -4.86 -11.53 -21.71
CA PRO A 29 -3.97 -11.94 -22.79
C PRO A 29 -3.89 -13.47 -22.88
N ARG A 30 -3.81 -14.02 -24.09
CA ARG A 30 -3.88 -15.47 -24.31
C ARG A 30 -2.85 -16.25 -23.51
N TYR A 31 -1.62 -15.73 -23.37
CA TYR A 31 -0.58 -16.36 -22.57
C TYR A 31 -0.94 -16.43 -21.07
N VAL A 32 -1.63 -15.43 -20.54
CA VAL A 32 -2.10 -15.44 -19.14
C VAL A 32 -3.17 -16.50 -18.94
N GLN A 33 -4.11 -16.64 -19.87
CA GLN A 33 -5.15 -17.68 -19.82
C GLN A 33 -4.55 -19.08 -19.79
N ILE A 34 -3.53 -19.34 -20.63
CA ILE A 34 -2.81 -20.62 -20.67
C ILE A 34 -2.08 -20.85 -19.34
N ALA A 35 -1.37 -19.83 -18.85
CA ALA A 35 -0.65 -19.92 -17.58
C ALA A 35 -1.57 -20.20 -16.40
N MET A 36 -2.73 -19.54 -16.31
CA MET A 36 -3.71 -19.76 -15.24
C MET A 36 -4.26 -21.19 -15.27
N ARG A 37 -4.64 -21.71 -16.44
CA ARG A 37 -5.08 -23.11 -16.55
C ARG A 37 -4.01 -24.12 -16.11
N MET A 38 -2.75 -23.86 -16.47
CA MET A 38 -1.63 -24.71 -16.01
C MET A 38 -1.41 -24.57 -14.51
N ALA A 39 -1.56 -23.38 -13.97
CA ALA A 39 -1.50 -23.15 -12.52
C ALA A 39 -2.60 -23.92 -11.78
N ASP A 40 -3.84 -23.91 -12.29
CA ASP A 40 -4.95 -24.67 -11.72
C ASP A 40 -4.69 -26.19 -11.75
N LEU A 41 -4.08 -26.71 -12.80
CA LEU A 41 -3.68 -28.12 -12.91
C LEU A 41 -2.54 -28.48 -11.92
N ILE A 42 -1.62 -27.55 -11.66
CA ILE A 42 -0.59 -27.72 -10.65
C ILE A 42 -1.23 -27.65 -9.23
N ASP A 43 -2.13 -26.71 -9.01
CA ASP A 43 -2.77 -26.51 -7.72
C ASP A 43 -3.75 -27.64 -7.35
N SER A 44 -4.47 -28.19 -8.33
CA SER A 44 -5.30 -29.38 -8.15
C SER A 44 -4.50 -30.68 -7.94
N GLY A 45 -3.17 -30.64 -8.15
CA GLY A 45 -2.31 -31.82 -8.03
C GLY A 45 -2.29 -32.73 -9.27
N ALA A 46 -2.91 -32.31 -10.38
CA ALA A 46 -2.83 -33.03 -11.66
C ALA A 46 -1.38 -33.12 -12.14
N PHE A 47 -0.58 -32.10 -11.88
CA PHE A 47 0.88 -32.14 -12.00
C PHE A 47 1.54 -32.09 -10.63
N LYS A 48 2.30 -33.12 -10.29
CA LYS A 48 2.98 -33.24 -8.99
C LYS A 48 4.27 -32.44 -8.97
N ALA A 49 4.68 -32.00 -7.76
CA ALA A 49 5.96 -31.34 -7.57
C ALA A 49 7.12 -32.18 -8.12
N GLY A 50 8.03 -31.57 -8.87
CA GLY A 50 9.12 -32.24 -9.57
C GLY A 50 8.74 -32.94 -10.89
N GLN A 51 7.46 -33.00 -11.24
CA GLN A 51 7.00 -33.58 -12.50
C GLN A 51 7.33 -32.64 -13.67
N ARG A 52 7.70 -33.24 -14.79
CA ARG A 52 7.95 -32.51 -16.03
C ARG A 52 6.61 -32.11 -16.65
N LEU A 53 6.49 -30.86 -17.06
CA LEU A 53 5.36 -30.35 -17.83
C LEU A 53 5.50 -30.72 -19.32
N PRO A 54 4.39 -30.69 -20.09
CA PRO A 54 4.44 -30.79 -21.54
C PRO A 54 5.43 -29.77 -22.11
N SER A 55 6.06 -30.11 -23.24
CA SER A 55 7.02 -29.19 -23.84
C SER A 55 6.32 -27.92 -24.35
N VAL A 56 7.07 -26.85 -24.50
CA VAL A 56 6.56 -25.58 -25.07
C VAL A 56 5.92 -25.82 -26.45
N ARG A 57 6.48 -26.74 -27.25
CA ARG A 57 5.92 -27.06 -28.57
C ARG A 57 4.62 -27.84 -28.48
N ASP A 58 4.57 -28.85 -27.60
CA ASP A 58 3.36 -29.68 -27.42
C ASP A 58 2.21 -28.79 -26.87
N THR A 59 2.53 -27.95 -25.90
CA THR A 59 1.55 -26.98 -25.36
C THR A 59 1.09 -25.99 -26.43
N ALA A 60 1.99 -25.46 -27.26
CA ALA A 60 1.63 -24.57 -28.35
C ALA A 60 0.68 -25.24 -29.36
N THR A 61 0.95 -26.50 -29.71
CA THR A 61 0.10 -27.28 -30.59
C THR A 61 -1.25 -27.57 -29.96
N GLN A 62 -1.28 -27.99 -28.71
CA GLN A 62 -2.51 -28.32 -27.98
C GLN A 62 -3.41 -27.11 -27.79
N GLU A 63 -2.82 -25.94 -27.52
CA GLU A 63 -3.54 -24.68 -27.29
C GLU A 63 -3.84 -23.91 -28.58
N GLY A 64 -3.33 -24.33 -29.70
CA GLY A 64 -3.51 -23.68 -31.00
C GLY A 64 -2.92 -22.27 -31.05
N VAL A 65 -1.75 -22.06 -30.42
CA VAL A 65 -1.09 -20.72 -30.30
C VAL A 65 0.35 -20.76 -30.80
N ALA A 66 0.91 -19.59 -31.06
CA ALA A 66 2.33 -19.47 -31.41
C ALA A 66 3.23 -19.92 -30.25
N ILE A 67 4.39 -20.48 -30.58
CA ILE A 67 5.41 -20.91 -29.60
C ILE A 67 5.81 -19.76 -28.67
N SER A 68 5.92 -18.53 -29.18
CA SER A 68 6.24 -17.33 -28.40
C SER A 68 5.20 -17.06 -27.29
N THR A 69 3.92 -17.26 -27.57
CA THR A 69 2.83 -17.10 -26.59
C THR A 69 2.94 -18.14 -25.47
N THR A 70 3.29 -19.38 -25.82
CA THR A 70 3.52 -20.43 -24.84
C THR A 70 4.76 -20.17 -23.99
N VAL A 71 5.85 -19.69 -24.61
CA VAL A 71 7.05 -19.26 -23.85
C VAL A 71 6.71 -18.17 -22.83
N GLN A 72 5.89 -17.18 -23.19
CA GLN A 72 5.44 -16.16 -22.26
C GLN A 72 4.59 -16.76 -21.12
N ALA A 73 3.71 -17.74 -21.40
CA ALA A 73 2.95 -18.43 -20.38
C ALA A 73 3.86 -19.18 -19.39
N PHE A 74 4.88 -19.89 -19.87
CA PHE A 74 5.81 -20.61 -19.01
C PHE A 74 6.70 -19.65 -18.19
N ARG A 75 7.14 -18.52 -18.75
CA ARG A 75 7.83 -17.46 -18.00
C ARG A 75 6.94 -16.89 -16.89
N TRP A 76 5.68 -16.63 -17.18
CA TRP A 76 4.72 -16.16 -16.20
C TRP A 76 4.56 -17.14 -15.01
N LEU A 77 4.56 -18.47 -15.28
CA LEU A 77 4.54 -19.51 -14.25
C LEU A 77 5.86 -19.56 -13.46
N GLU A 78 6.98 -19.37 -14.13
CA GLU A 78 8.31 -19.37 -13.53
C GLU A 78 8.52 -18.17 -12.61
N GLU A 79 8.13 -16.96 -13.04
CA GLU A 79 8.15 -15.73 -12.22
C GLU A 79 7.32 -15.87 -10.94
N ARG A 80 6.28 -16.70 -10.97
CA ARG A 80 5.46 -17.02 -9.79
C ARG A 80 5.94 -18.22 -8.99
N GLY A 81 7.07 -18.80 -9.39
CA GLY A 81 7.66 -19.93 -8.69
C GLY A 81 6.84 -21.22 -8.76
N LEU A 82 5.89 -21.33 -9.72
CA LEU A 82 5.09 -22.54 -9.93
C LEU A 82 5.86 -23.59 -10.73
N VAL A 83 6.76 -23.17 -11.60
CA VAL A 83 7.61 -24.03 -12.41
C VAL A 83 9.04 -23.55 -12.39
N GLN A 84 9.96 -24.45 -12.76
CA GLN A 84 11.39 -24.17 -12.88
C GLN A 84 11.89 -24.68 -14.22
N ALA A 85 12.54 -23.81 -15.00
CA ALA A 85 13.24 -24.22 -16.21
C ALA A 85 14.50 -25.02 -15.85
N ARG A 86 14.70 -26.18 -16.53
CA ARG A 86 15.96 -26.92 -16.46
C ARG A 86 16.60 -26.93 -17.86
N PRO A 87 17.83 -26.47 -18.00
CA PRO A 87 18.52 -26.40 -19.28
C PRO A 87 18.45 -27.75 -20.01
N LYS A 88 18.05 -27.71 -21.28
CA LYS A 88 17.91 -28.90 -22.16
C LYS A 88 16.88 -29.95 -21.72
N ALA A 89 16.24 -29.80 -20.54
CA ALA A 89 15.30 -30.78 -20.00
C ALA A 89 13.85 -30.30 -20.02
N GLY A 90 13.60 -28.99 -20.14
CA GLY A 90 12.25 -28.39 -20.16
C GLY A 90 11.83 -27.81 -18.83
N TYR A 91 10.53 -27.64 -18.65
CA TYR A 91 9.94 -27.06 -17.44
C TYR A 91 9.44 -28.16 -16.49
N PHE A 92 9.65 -27.95 -15.21
CA PHE A 92 9.26 -28.86 -14.13
C PHE A 92 8.46 -28.11 -13.09
N VAL A 93 7.44 -28.77 -12.51
CA VAL A 93 6.70 -28.21 -11.39
C VAL A 93 7.66 -27.95 -10.23
N ALA A 94 7.69 -26.73 -9.75
CA ALA A 94 8.51 -26.37 -8.60
C ALA A 94 8.04 -27.12 -7.35
N PRO A 95 8.96 -27.51 -6.44
CA PRO A 95 8.55 -28.07 -5.17
C PRO A 95 7.69 -27.05 -4.45
N ARG A 96 6.46 -27.43 -4.04
CA ARG A 96 5.62 -26.53 -3.21
C ARG A 96 6.43 -26.14 -1.99
N ARG A 97 6.83 -24.90 -1.90
CA ARG A 97 7.21 -24.34 -0.60
C ARG A 97 5.98 -24.52 0.28
N ARG A 98 6.06 -25.33 1.33
CA ARG A 98 5.02 -25.36 2.35
C ARG A 98 4.80 -23.92 2.75
N GLY A 99 3.65 -23.34 2.36
CA GLY A 99 3.32 -21.99 2.77
C GLY A 99 3.43 -21.92 4.28
N LEU A 100 4.18 -20.95 4.78
CA LEU A 100 4.18 -20.67 6.22
C LEU A 100 2.72 -20.46 6.63
N ALA A 101 2.35 -21.00 7.78
CA ALA A 101 1.03 -20.75 8.35
C ALA A 101 0.86 -19.24 8.49
N LEU A 102 -0.31 -18.73 8.07
CA LEU A 102 -0.63 -17.32 8.27
C LEU A 102 -0.60 -17.01 9.78
N PRO A 103 -0.13 -15.81 10.16
CA PRO A 103 -0.27 -15.38 11.54
C PRO A 103 -1.75 -15.37 11.93
N SER A 104 -2.02 -15.62 13.21
CA SER A 104 -3.38 -15.50 13.76
C SER A 104 -3.84 -14.04 13.69
N VAL A 105 -5.18 -13.86 13.58
CA VAL A 105 -5.78 -12.53 13.72
C VAL A 105 -5.47 -11.99 15.11
N SER A 106 -5.05 -10.73 15.19
CA SER A 106 -4.77 -10.06 16.46
C SER A 106 -6.04 -9.95 17.33
N LYS A 107 -5.83 -9.91 18.64
CA LYS A 107 -6.91 -9.73 19.63
C LYS A 107 -6.57 -8.53 20.52
N PRO A 108 -6.60 -7.31 20.00
CA PRO A 108 -6.31 -6.12 20.79
C PRO A 108 -7.40 -5.88 21.84
N PRO A 109 -7.10 -5.12 22.89
CA PRO A 109 -8.10 -4.72 23.88
C PRO A 109 -9.17 -3.82 23.26
N ASN A 110 -10.44 -4.00 23.70
CA ASN A 110 -11.59 -3.20 23.23
C ASN A 110 -11.64 -1.78 23.83
N ARG A 111 -10.52 -1.21 24.19
CA ARG A 111 -10.41 0.14 24.75
C ARG A 111 -9.21 0.85 24.20
N SER A 112 -9.32 2.16 24.05
CA SER A 112 -8.17 2.98 23.71
C SER A 112 -7.15 3.01 24.86
N LEU A 113 -5.88 2.89 24.51
CA LEU A 113 -4.79 2.94 25.46
C LEU A 113 -3.92 4.18 25.21
N PRO A 114 -3.34 4.80 26.26
CA PRO A 114 -2.21 5.69 26.06
C PRO A 114 -1.08 4.88 25.45
N VAL A 115 -0.33 5.46 24.54
CA VAL A 115 0.87 4.82 23.98
C VAL A 115 2.02 5.15 24.94
N ASP A 116 2.73 4.11 25.40
CA ASP A 116 3.82 4.26 26.37
C ASP A 116 5.18 4.13 25.69
N ARG A 117 6.10 4.97 26.11
CA ARG A 117 7.37 5.31 25.47
C ARG A 117 8.52 4.33 25.74
N GLU A 118 8.30 3.11 26.05
CA GLU A 118 9.39 2.16 25.86
C GLU A 118 9.65 1.99 24.36
N SER A 119 10.42 2.92 23.82
CA SER A 119 10.72 3.07 22.39
C SER A 119 11.18 1.77 21.75
N ARG A 120 10.23 0.97 21.32
CA ARG A 120 10.49 -0.26 20.57
C ARG A 120 11.15 0.05 19.22
N SER A 121 10.91 1.24 18.66
CA SER A 121 11.53 1.72 17.43
C SER A 121 13.03 1.80 17.54
N GLY A 122 13.53 2.36 18.64
CA GLY A 122 14.98 2.43 18.93
C GLY A 122 15.62 1.06 19.02
N LEU A 123 14.93 0.09 19.66
CA LEU A 123 15.41 -1.29 19.76
C LEU A 123 15.45 -1.98 18.39
N ILE A 124 14.43 -1.81 17.54
CA ILE A 124 14.38 -2.41 16.20
C ILE A 124 15.48 -1.84 15.31
N LEU A 125 15.70 -0.53 15.35
CA LEU A 125 16.73 0.15 14.57
C LEU A 125 18.15 -0.14 15.10
N ALA A 126 18.31 -0.36 16.40
CA ALA A 126 19.61 -0.66 17.05
C ALA A 126 20.07 -2.11 16.89
N GLN A 127 19.18 -3.03 16.53
CA GLN A 127 19.49 -4.49 16.49
C GLN A 127 20.46 -4.93 15.39
N ASN A 128 20.86 -4.05 14.47
CA ASN A 128 21.86 -4.39 13.46
C ASN A 128 22.84 -3.23 13.17
N PRO A 129 23.61 -2.77 14.17
CA PRO A 129 24.52 -1.65 14.00
C PRO A 129 25.65 -1.94 12.99
N ASP A 130 26.05 -3.20 12.83
CA ASP A 130 27.18 -3.60 11.98
C ASP A 130 26.78 -3.96 10.54
N GLY A 131 25.47 -3.95 10.24
CA GLY A 131 24.97 -4.27 8.89
C GLY A 131 25.23 -5.70 8.42
N GLN A 132 25.75 -6.57 9.30
CA GLN A 132 25.99 -7.98 8.97
C GLN A 132 24.72 -8.81 9.19
N GLY A 133 24.42 -9.66 8.21
CA GLY A 133 23.23 -10.53 8.25
C GLY A 133 21.99 -9.95 7.56
N VAL A 134 20.95 -10.78 7.46
CA VAL A 134 19.67 -10.41 6.86
C VAL A 134 18.75 -9.88 7.94
N SER A 135 18.37 -8.61 7.85
CA SER A 135 17.43 -7.99 8.78
C SER A 135 16.00 -8.29 8.37
N PHE A 136 15.26 -8.97 9.23
CA PHE A 136 13.80 -9.18 9.09
C PHE A 136 12.98 -8.21 9.96
N GLY A 137 13.64 -7.33 10.73
CA GLY A 137 12.97 -6.43 11.67
C GLY A 137 12.45 -5.13 11.06
N GLY A 138 12.78 -4.85 9.79
CA GLY A 138 12.32 -3.63 9.13
C GLY A 138 12.23 -3.80 7.61
N ALA A 139 11.28 -3.14 6.99
CA ALA A 139 11.13 -3.08 5.53
C ALA A 139 12.07 -2.01 4.95
N PHE A 140 13.39 -2.21 5.09
CA PHE A 140 14.41 -1.32 4.54
C PHE A 140 15.16 -2.01 3.42
N PRO A 141 14.66 -1.97 2.17
CA PRO A 141 15.41 -2.50 1.04
C PRO A 141 16.71 -1.70 0.88
N LYS A 142 17.84 -2.34 1.09
CA LYS A 142 19.18 -1.70 1.01
C LYS A 142 19.94 -2.09 -0.26
N ASP A 143 19.40 -3.00 -1.05
CA ASP A 143 20.08 -3.57 -2.20
C ASP A 143 19.86 -2.73 -3.46
N GLN A 144 20.91 -2.62 -4.29
CA GLN A 144 20.88 -2.00 -5.62
C GLN A 144 19.86 -2.66 -6.57
N THR A 145 19.40 -3.88 -6.28
CA THR A 145 18.29 -4.53 -6.99
C THR A 145 16.97 -3.76 -6.86
N PHE A 146 16.75 -3.08 -5.74
CA PHE A 146 15.56 -2.25 -5.52
C PHE A 146 15.77 -0.81 -5.97
N PHE A 147 16.96 -0.25 -5.76
CA PHE A 147 17.25 1.13 -6.06
C PHE A 147 18.33 1.23 -7.13
N GLN A 148 17.97 1.82 -8.26
CA GLN A 148 18.92 2.11 -9.33
C GLN A 148 19.67 3.41 -9.00
N ASP A 149 20.66 3.32 -8.10
CA ASP A 149 21.45 4.44 -7.57
C ASP A 149 22.09 5.30 -8.65
N ASP A 150 22.60 4.70 -9.72
CA ASP A 150 23.13 5.43 -10.87
C ASP A 150 22.09 6.30 -11.56
N ARG A 151 20.87 5.80 -11.74
CA ARG A 151 19.77 6.60 -12.32
C ARG A 151 19.36 7.76 -11.40
N ILE A 152 19.33 7.50 -10.09
CA ILE A 152 19.04 8.54 -9.09
C ILE A 152 20.13 9.60 -9.12
N ARG A 153 21.42 9.20 -9.13
CA ARG A 153 22.55 10.11 -9.22
C ARG A 153 22.52 11.00 -10.48
N VAL A 154 22.23 10.39 -11.63
CA VAL A 154 22.10 11.14 -12.90
C VAL A 154 20.93 12.12 -12.87
N ALA A 155 19.76 11.68 -12.32
CA ALA A 155 18.59 12.52 -12.18
C ALA A 155 18.84 13.71 -11.24
N LEU A 156 19.47 13.49 -10.10
CA LEU A 156 19.87 14.55 -9.15
C LEU A 156 20.84 15.54 -9.80
N GLY A 157 21.89 15.06 -10.49
CA GLY A 157 22.84 15.92 -11.18
C GLY A 157 22.21 16.73 -12.30
N ARG A 158 21.17 16.23 -12.95
CA ARG A 158 20.37 17.00 -13.92
C ARG A 158 19.50 18.04 -13.23
N ALA A 159 18.78 17.65 -12.19
CA ALA A 159 17.88 18.51 -11.46
C ALA A 159 18.60 19.72 -10.87
N THR A 160 19.74 19.52 -10.22
CA THR A 160 20.56 20.61 -9.64
C THR A 160 21.08 21.60 -10.69
N ARG A 161 21.36 21.13 -11.91
CA ARG A 161 21.76 22.01 -13.02
C ARG A 161 20.61 22.84 -13.58
N ILE A 162 19.43 22.26 -13.69
CA ILE A 162 18.24 22.92 -14.26
C ILE A 162 17.62 23.88 -13.24
N HIS A 163 17.52 23.45 -11.98
CA HIS A 163 16.80 24.15 -10.91
C HIS A 163 17.78 24.78 -9.90
N ARG A 164 18.79 25.51 -10.37
CA ARG A 164 19.83 26.12 -9.51
C ARG A 164 19.26 27.00 -8.39
N ARG A 165 18.22 27.77 -8.69
CA ARG A 165 17.57 28.67 -7.74
C ARG A 165 16.92 27.93 -6.59
N SER A 166 16.31 26.79 -6.84
CA SER A 166 15.67 25.95 -5.79
C SER A 166 16.65 25.44 -4.72
N LEU A 167 17.96 25.57 -4.95
CA LEU A 167 18.97 25.20 -3.93
C LEU A 167 19.18 26.28 -2.86
N ILE A 168 18.79 27.53 -3.13
CA ILE A 168 19.08 28.68 -2.27
C ILE A 168 17.87 29.56 -1.97
N GLU A 169 16.79 29.41 -2.71
CA GLU A 169 15.55 30.17 -2.50
C GLU A 169 14.58 29.40 -1.58
N TYR A 170 13.82 30.15 -0.78
CA TYR A 170 12.71 29.59 -0.03
C TYR A 170 11.60 29.16 -0.98
N ASP A 171 11.00 28.01 -0.67
CA ASP A 171 9.83 27.52 -1.38
C ASP A 171 8.53 27.99 -0.69
N THR A 172 7.40 27.74 -1.31
CA THR A 172 6.09 27.92 -0.67
C THR A 172 5.86 26.85 0.40
N SER A 173 4.98 27.11 1.34
CA SER A 173 4.65 26.18 2.43
C SER A 173 4.11 24.84 1.90
N GLU A 174 3.48 24.85 0.73
CA GLU A 174 2.91 23.67 0.07
C GLU A 174 3.91 22.90 -0.78
N GLY A 175 5.10 23.45 -1.03
CA GLY A 175 6.10 22.94 -1.97
C GLY A 175 5.93 23.45 -3.41
N THR A 176 6.97 23.29 -4.23
CA THR A 176 6.99 23.84 -5.60
C THR A 176 5.81 23.37 -6.43
N LEU A 177 5.21 24.27 -7.20
CA LEU A 177 4.10 23.95 -8.11
C LEU A 177 4.48 22.81 -9.08
N ALA A 178 5.71 22.81 -9.58
CA ALA A 178 6.18 21.77 -10.52
C ALA A 178 6.16 20.38 -9.87
N LEU A 179 6.55 20.26 -8.58
CA LEU A 179 6.53 18.99 -7.86
C LEU A 179 5.09 18.57 -7.53
N ARG A 180 4.24 19.50 -7.09
CA ARG A 180 2.82 19.25 -6.85
C ARG A 180 2.10 18.78 -8.11
N GLN A 181 2.37 19.38 -9.27
CA GLN A 181 1.85 18.93 -10.55
C GLN A 181 2.38 17.55 -10.96
N ALA A 182 3.64 17.24 -10.65
CA ALA A 182 4.19 15.90 -10.89
C ALA A 182 3.49 14.84 -10.01
N ALA A 183 3.24 15.17 -8.74
CA ALA A 183 2.49 14.32 -7.82
C ALA A 183 1.02 14.13 -8.27
N ALA A 184 0.34 15.18 -8.75
CA ALA A 184 -1.01 15.09 -9.30
C ALA A 184 -1.07 14.15 -10.52
N ARG A 185 -0.11 14.27 -11.45
CA ARG A 185 -0.01 13.32 -12.60
C ARG A 185 0.21 11.88 -12.15
N ARG A 186 1.01 11.67 -11.11
CA ARG A 186 1.21 10.33 -10.53
C ARG A 186 -0.08 9.80 -9.90
N ALA A 187 -0.78 10.63 -9.11
CA ALA A 187 -2.07 10.27 -8.51
C ALA A 187 -3.09 9.84 -9.57
N LEU A 188 -3.10 10.49 -10.74
CA LEU A 188 -3.99 10.11 -11.85
C LEU A 188 -3.71 8.68 -12.36
N HIS A 189 -2.44 8.23 -12.40
CA HIS A 189 -2.11 6.84 -12.75
C HIS A 189 -2.63 5.83 -11.73
N LEU A 190 -2.81 6.25 -10.48
CA LEU A 190 -3.41 5.45 -9.41
C LEU A 190 -4.94 5.58 -9.36
N GLY A 191 -5.55 6.28 -10.32
CA GLY A 191 -7.00 6.50 -10.39
C GLY A 191 -7.52 7.64 -9.51
N CYS A 192 -6.64 8.46 -8.93
CA CYS A 192 -7.00 9.62 -8.11
C CYS A 192 -6.91 10.89 -8.95
N ASN A 193 -8.02 11.60 -9.10
CA ASN A 193 -8.05 12.91 -9.76
C ASN A 193 -7.86 14.03 -8.71
N LEU A 194 -6.63 14.50 -8.58
CA LEU A 194 -6.24 15.55 -7.63
C LEU A 194 -5.67 16.76 -8.39
N ASP A 195 -6.09 17.95 -7.99
CA ASP A 195 -5.46 19.19 -8.42
C ASP A 195 -4.16 19.44 -7.63
N ALA A 196 -3.22 20.15 -8.25
CA ALA A 196 -1.97 20.50 -7.58
C ALA A 196 -2.18 21.29 -6.27
N ASP A 197 -3.29 22.03 -6.16
CA ASP A 197 -3.65 22.80 -4.97
C ASP A 197 -4.20 21.95 -3.83
N ASN A 198 -4.52 20.68 -4.09
CA ASN A 198 -4.88 19.70 -3.05
C ASN A 198 -3.66 18.92 -2.52
N ILE A 199 -2.45 19.27 -2.96
CA ILE A 199 -1.22 18.53 -2.64
C ILE A 199 -0.27 19.43 -1.84
N VAL A 200 0.20 18.90 -0.73
CA VAL A 200 1.25 19.51 0.10
C VAL A 200 2.46 18.57 0.12
N ILE A 201 3.61 19.10 -0.22
CA ILE A 201 4.87 18.35 -0.17
C ILE A 201 5.48 18.42 1.23
N THR A 202 5.89 17.28 1.74
CA THR A 202 6.50 17.16 3.07
C THR A 202 7.85 16.45 2.98
N PRO A 203 8.75 16.64 3.95
CA PRO A 203 10.06 16.00 3.96
C PRO A 203 10.00 14.47 4.10
N SER A 204 8.90 13.94 4.67
CA SER A 204 8.73 12.50 4.86
C SER A 204 7.24 12.13 5.01
N CYS A 205 6.91 10.85 4.79
CA CYS A 205 5.58 10.30 5.06
C CYS A 205 5.17 10.48 6.54
N THR A 206 6.09 10.25 7.48
CA THR A 206 5.84 10.48 8.92
C THR A 206 5.45 11.94 9.20
N ASN A 207 6.10 12.90 8.53
CA ASN A 207 5.73 14.31 8.68
C ASN A 207 4.36 14.60 8.09
N ALA A 208 4.02 14.02 6.90
CA ALA A 208 2.70 14.13 6.30
C ALA A 208 1.61 13.62 7.24
N ILE A 209 1.77 12.41 7.80
CA ILE A 209 0.81 11.82 8.74
C ILE A 209 0.68 12.67 10.01
N SER A 210 1.81 13.20 10.53
CA SER A 210 1.79 14.12 11.67
C SER A 210 0.94 15.36 11.41
N LEU A 211 1.09 15.97 10.23
CA LEU A 211 0.30 17.13 9.83
C LEU A 211 -1.18 16.78 9.68
N CYS A 212 -1.50 15.64 9.05
CA CYS A 212 -2.87 15.17 8.93
C CYS A 212 -3.53 14.96 10.31
N LEU A 213 -2.84 14.27 11.23
CA LEU A 213 -3.33 14.05 12.58
C LEU A 213 -3.56 15.38 13.33
N ARG A 214 -2.58 16.30 13.30
CA ARG A 214 -2.71 17.63 13.92
C ARG A 214 -3.87 18.46 13.36
N ALA A 215 -4.23 18.25 12.10
CA ALA A 215 -5.33 18.97 11.47
C ALA A 215 -6.71 18.47 11.94
N VAL A 216 -6.82 17.24 12.42
CA VAL A 216 -8.11 16.59 12.73
C VAL A 216 -8.25 16.13 14.18
N THR A 217 -7.18 16.23 14.99
CA THR A 217 -7.17 15.78 16.40
C THR A 217 -6.51 16.78 17.32
N VAL A 218 -6.80 16.65 18.62
CA VAL A 218 -6.12 17.34 19.72
C VAL A 218 -5.59 16.31 20.73
N PRO A 219 -4.58 16.65 21.58
CA PRO A 219 -4.07 15.74 22.61
C PRO A 219 -5.21 15.14 23.46
N GLY A 220 -5.15 13.82 23.69
CA GLY A 220 -6.18 13.04 24.37
C GLY A 220 -7.18 12.37 23.46
N ASP A 221 -7.30 12.78 22.20
CA ASP A 221 -8.22 12.18 21.23
C ASP A 221 -7.83 10.73 20.88
N VAL A 222 -8.84 9.95 20.50
CA VAL A 222 -8.69 8.54 20.12
C VAL A 222 -8.53 8.42 18.61
N VAL A 223 -7.43 7.79 18.19
CA VAL A 223 -7.18 7.41 16.79
C VAL A 223 -7.26 5.89 16.69
N ALA A 224 -8.14 5.41 15.79
CA ALA A 224 -8.20 4.00 15.44
C ALA A 224 -7.05 3.66 14.46
N LEU A 225 -6.46 2.47 14.58
CA LEU A 225 -5.41 1.96 13.70
C LEU A 225 -5.44 0.43 13.64
N GLU A 226 -4.78 -0.14 12.64
CA GLU A 226 -4.64 -1.58 12.45
C GLU A 226 -3.82 -2.22 13.59
N SER A 227 -4.12 -3.48 13.91
CA SER A 227 -3.31 -4.28 14.84
C SER A 227 -3.01 -5.66 14.24
N PRO A 228 -1.72 -6.01 14.02
CA PRO A 228 -0.53 -5.18 14.23
C PRO A 228 -0.42 -4.04 13.20
N THR A 229 0.32 -3.00 13.55
CA THR A 229 0.56 -1.82 12.71
C THR A 229 2.06 -1.51 12.60
N TYR A 230 2.41 -0.55 11.76
CA TYR A 230 3.75 0.00 11.72
C TYR A 230 4.06 0.72 13.05
N PHE A 231 5.16 0.33 13.69
CA PHE A 231 5.53 0.83 15.02
C PHE A 231 5.68 2.37 15.06
N GLY A 232 6.15 2.98 13.96
CA GLY A 232 6.30 4.43 13.88
C GLY A 232 4.98 5.20 14.00
N PHE A 233 3.83 4.58 13.76
CA PHE A 233 2.53 5.21 14.03
C PHE A 233 2.28 5.34 15.52
N LEU A 234 2.66 4.35 16.31
CA LEU A 234 2.52 4.39 17.77
C LEU A 234 3.41 5.49 18.36
N ASP A 235 4.68 5.56 17.93
CA ASP A 235 5.59 6.63 18.34
C ASP A 235 5.05 8.01 17.98
N LEU A 236 4.42 8.13 16.80
CA LEU A 236 3.82 9.38 16.35
C LEU A 236 2.61 9.77 17.21
N LEU A 237 1.69 8.83 17.46
CA LEU A 237 0.51 9.08 18.32
C LEU A 237 0.94 9.50 19.72
N GLU A 238 1.94 8.84 20.29
CA GLU A 238 2.50 9.21 21.58
C GLU A 238 3.06 10.64 21.57
N SER A 239 3.87 10.97 20.56
CA SER A 239 4.48 12.31 20.44
C SER A 239 3.45 13.43 20.35
N LEU A 240 2.24 13.10 19.86
CA LEU A 240 1.10 14.02 19.75
C LEU A 240 0.15 13.96 20.95
N GLY A 241 0.44 13.11 21.95
CA GLY A 241 -0.41 12.93 23.12
C GLY A 241 -1.76 12.25 22.78
N LEU A 242 -1.83 11.49 21.70
CA LEU A 242 -3.03 10.81 21.25
C LEU A 242 -3.15 9.40 21.88
N ARG A 243 -4.34 8.84 21.83
CA ARG A 243 -4.66 7.51 22.33
C ARG A 243 -4.86 6.56 21.16
N ALA A 244 -4.26 5.39 21.21
CA ALA A 244 -4.42 4.34 20.22
C ALA A 244 -5.62 3.45 20.53
N LEU A 245 -6.49 3.21 19.55
CA LEU A 245 -7.51 2.17 19.56
C LEU A 245 -7.19 1.16 18.45
N GLU A 246 -6.68 0.03 18.84
CA GLU A 246 -6.23 -1.01 17.92
C GLU A 246 -7.42 -1.82 17.38
N ILE A 247 -7.52 -1.95 16.07
CA ILE A 247 -8.57 -2.71 15.38
C ILE A 247 -7.97 -4.03 14.87
N PRO A 248 -8.59 -5.19 15.19
CA PRO A 248 -8.13 -6.48 14.69
C PRO A 248 -7.94 -6.49 13.17
N THR A 249 -6.82 -7.05 12.72
CA THR A 249 -6.44 -7.06 11.31
C THR A 249 -6.18 -8.50 10.85
N HIS A 250 -6.86 -8.89 9.78
CA HIS A 250 -6.66 -10.21 9.18
C HIS A 250 -5.45 -10.18 8.22
N PRO A 251 -4.56 -11.18 8.23
CA PRO A 251 -3.29 -11.15 7.50
C PRO A 251 -3.43 -11.17 5.97
N ARG A 252 -4.60 -11.39 5.41
CA ARG A 252 -4.85 -11.31 3.97
C ARG A 252 -5.75 -10.15 3.57
N THR A 253 -6.82 -9.93 4.32
CA THR A 253 -7.88 -8.98 3.97
C THR A 253 -7.80 -7.66 4.70
N GLY A 254 -6.82 -7.48 5.58
CA GLY A 254 -6.60 -6.22 6.28
C GLY A 254 -7.56 -6.00 7.45
N LEU A 255 -7.82 -4.77 7.77
CA LEU A 255 -8.60 -4.29 8.90
C LEU A 255 -10.02 -4.88 8.91
N SER A 256 -10.47 -5.36 10.07
CA SER A 256 -11.81 -5.92 10.29
C SER A 256 -12.89 -4.82 10.33
N LEU A 257 -13.72 -4.73 9.30
CA LEU A 257 -14.83 -3.78 9.26
C LEU A 257 -15.85 -3.98 10.39
N PRO A 258 -16.25 -5.22 10.75
CA PRO A 258 -17.14 -5.42 11.89
C PRO A 258 -16.55 -4.94 13.23
N ALA A 259 -15.26 -5.16 13.43
CA ALA A 259 -14.59 -4.70 14.65
C ALA A 259 -14.46 -3.16 14.67
N LEU A 260 -14.15 -2.55 13.51
CA LEU A 260 -14.14 -1.10 13.37
C LEU A 260 -15.53 -0.52 13.63
N GLN A 261 -16.59 -1.09 13.07
CA GLN A 261 -17.96 -0.65 13.29
C GLN A 261 -18.28 -0.59 14.79
N LEU A 262 -17.99 -1.69 15.52
CA LEU A 262 -18.20 -1.75 16.97
C LEU A 262 -17.36 -0.70 17.71
N ALA A 263 -16.12 -0.49 17.29
CA ALA A 263 -15.24 0.52 17.86
C ALA A 263 -15.79 1.94 17.70
N LEU A 264 -16.29 2.26 16.49
CA LEU A 264 -16.90 3.56 16.18
C LEU A 264 -18.22 3.80 16.94
N ASP A 265 -18.95 2.74 17.27
CA ASP A 265 -20.21 2.83 18.01
C ASP A 265 -19.99 2.94 19.53
N THR A 266 -18.83 2.52 20.04
CA THR A 266 -18.57 2.42 21.49
C THR A 266 -17.46 3.34 22.00
N GLN A 267 -16.64 3.92 21.10
CA GLN A 267 -15.48 4.75 21.46
C GLN A 267 -15.53 6.08 20.71
N PRO A 268 -15.06 7.18 21.32
CA PRO A 268 -15.05 8.51 20.69
C PRO A 268 -13.90 8.66 19.67
N VAL A 269 -13.90 7.83 18.64
CA VAL A 269 -12.86 7.84 17.60
C VAL A 269 -12.93 9.13 16.81
N LYS A 270 -11.78 9.82 16.66
CA LYS A 270 -11.65 11.08 15.93
C LYS A 270 -11.08 10.91 14.53
N ALA A 271 -10.23 9.91 14.32
CA ALA A 271 -9.67 9.61 13.02
C ALA A 271 -9.35 8.11 12.91
N LEU A 272 -9.29 7.59 11.69
CA LEU A 272 -8.70 6.28 11.38
C LEU A 272 -7.40 6.50 10.61
N LEU A 273 -6.30 5.88 11.09
CA LEU A 273 -5.02 5.77 10.37
C LEU A 273 -4.84 4.33 9.91
N ALA A 274 -4.76 4.10 8.59
CA ALA A 274 -4.72 2.76 8.03
C ALA A 274 -3.78 2.64 6.82
N VAL A 275 -3.33 1.40 6.55
CA VAL A 275 -2.54 0.98 5.38
C VAL A 275 -3.30 -0.13 4.63
N PRO A 276 -4.37 0.21 3.89
CA PRO A 276 -5.26 -0.80 3.30
C PRO A 276 -4.64 -1.60 2.15
N THR A 277 -3.48 -1.18 1.67
CA THR A 277 -2.75 -1.84 0.58
C THR A 277 -1.33 -2.13 1.03
N LEU A 278 -0.96 -3.42 1.07
CA LEU A 278 0.35 -3.90 1.52
C LEU A 278 0.67 -3.44 2.95
N SER A 279 -0.25 -3.71 3.88
CA SER A 279 -0.13 -3.27 5.28
C SER A 279 1.20 -3.73 5.91
N ASN A 280 1.80 -2.87 6.72
CA ASN A 280 3.00 -3.19 7.47
C ASN A 280 2.63 -3.53 8.94
N PRO A 281 2.94 -4.76 9.45
CA PRO A 281 3.89 -5.75 8.92
C PRO A 281 3.24 -6.89 8.13
N LEU A 282 1.92 -6.98 7.98
CA LEU A 282 1.24 -8.18 7.49
C LEU A 282 1.28 -8.37 5.97
N GLY A 283 1.51 -7.30 5.19
CA GLY A 283 1.40 -7.33 3.73
C GLY A 283 -0.03 -7.57 3.24
N ALA A 284 -1.03 -7.36 4.09
CA ALA A 284 -2.43 -7.55 3.74
C ALA A 284 -2.88 -6.53 2.68
N VAL A 285 -3.80 -6.97 1.81
CA VAL A 285 -4.45 -6.10 0.83
C VAL A 285 -5.95 -6.18 1.04
N MET A 286 -6.55 -5.06 1.44
CA MET A 286 -8.00 -4.98 1.64
C MET A 286 -8.73 -5.09 0.29
N PRO A 287 -9.74 -5.97 0.16
CA PRO A 287 -10.56 -6.08 -1.04
C PRO A 287 -11.23 -4.74 -1.39
N LEU A 288 -11.42 -4.47 -2.69
CA LEU A 288 -11.99 -3.21 -3.15
C LEU A 288 -13.40 -2.95 -2.57
N ALA A 289 -14.21 -4.02 -2.44
CA ALA A 289 -15.53 -3.91 -1.81
C ALA A 289 -15.44 -3.42 -0.36
N ASP A 290 -14.48 -3.95 0.40
CA ASP A 290 -14.25 -3.57 1.79
C ASP A 290 -13.68 -2.15 1.91
N LYS A 291 -12.80 -1.73 0.99
CA LYS A 291 -12.31 -0.34 0.92
C LYS A 291 -13.47 0.65 0.70
N ARG A 292 -14.39 0.31 -0.22
CA ARG A 292 -15.59 1.13 -0.47
C ARG A 292 -16.50 1.19 0.77
N ALA A 293 -16.75 0.05 1.41
CA ALA A 293 -17.55 -0.02 2.62
C ALA A 293 -16.91 0.78 3.77
N LEU A 294 -15.58 0.72 3.92
CA LEU A 294 -14.81 1.51 4.88
C LEU A 294 -15.05 3.01 4.70
N VAL A 295 -14.87 3.50 3.47
CA VAL A 295 -15.05 4.94 3.16
C VAL A 295 -16.47 5.39 3.46
N VAL A 296 -17.49 4.61 3.06
CA VAL A 296 -18.90 4.91 3.34
C VAL A 296 -19.16 4.94 4.86
N MET A 297 -18.65 3.96 5.60
CA MET A 297 -18.82 3.85 7.06
C MET A 297 -18.24 5.07 7.80
N LEU A 298 -17.07 5.53 7.40
CA LEU A 298 -16.40 6.69 8.00
C LEU A 298 -17.08 7.99 7.61
N ALA A 299 -17.44 8.14 6.33
CA ALA A 299 -18.12 9.34 5.83
C ALA A 299 -19.47 9.57 6.53
N GLN A 300 -20.27 8.53 6.78
CA GLN A 300 -21.53 8.60 7.51
C GLN A 300 -21.37 9.14 8.94
N ARG A 301 -20.18 9.01 9.52
CA ARG A 301 -19.85 9.45 10.88
C ARG A 301 -19.02 10.73 10.93
N GLY A 302 -18.63 11.26 9.77
CA GLY A 302 -17.75 12.44 9.69
C GLY A 302 -16.35 12.17 10.26
N ILE A 303 -15.88 10.91 10.21
CA ILE A 303 -14.56 10.52 10.72
C ILE A 303 -13.57 10.52 9.56
N PRO A 304 -12.48 11.31 9.62
CA PRO A 304 -11.46 11.34 8.59
C PRO A 304 -10.66 10.05 8.54
N LEU A 305 -10.36 9.60 7.31
CA LEU A 305 -9.42 8.53 7.01
C LEU A 305 -8.07 9.15 6.64
N ILE A 306 -7.02 8.75 7.33
CA ILE A 306 -5.62 9.01 6.96
C ILE A 306 -5.08 7.70 6.39
N GLU A 307 -4.89 7.67 5.07
CA GLU A 307 -4.42 6.48 4.37
C GLU A 307 -2.92 6.61 4.05
N ASP A 308 -2.11 5.69 4.54
CA ASP A 308 -0.70 5.56 4.14
C ASP A 308 -0.61 4.65 2.91
N VAL A 309 -0.07 5.19 1.83
CA VAL A 309 0.02 4.53 0.51
C VAL A 309 1.46 4.33 0.04
N ILE A 310 2.41 4.30 0.96
CA ILE A 310 3.86 4.26 0.66
C ILE A 310 4.27 3.07 -0.22
N PHE A 311 3.51 1.97 -0.20
CA PHE A 311 3.79 0.75 -0.95
C PHE A 311 2.88 0.54 -2.18
N ASN A 312 2.14 1.55 -2.61
CA ASN A 312 1.17 1.41 -3.72
C ASN A 312 1.79 1.52 -5.13
N ASP A 313 3.10 1.60 -5.23
CA ASP A 313 3.84 1.76 -6.50
C ASP A 313 4.51 0.46 -6.99
#